data_dc6e60a2de782f4f44e4fc7958480af5
#
_entry.id   dc6e60a2de782f4f44e4fc7958480af5
#
_cell.length_a   1.000
_cell.length_b   1.000
_cell.length_c   1.000
_cell.angle_alpha   90.00
_cell.angle_beta   90.00
_cell.angle_gamma   90.00
#
_symmetry.space_group_name_H-M   'P 1'
#
loop_
_entity.id
_entity.type
_entity.pdbx_description
1 polymer ?
#
loop_
_entity_poly.entity_id
_entity_poly.type
_entity_poly.pdbx_seq_one_letter_code
_entity_poly.pdbx_strand_id
1 'polypeptide(L)'
;MSTALGPLRVQDAGPADGPVALLWPSLFSDGETSWSTQLAGLHEFGWRTLLVDPPGTGGSAPASRRFTMEECGEAALQVLDDSAVDRAALVGLSWGGFVALRVALIAPQRVTALVLSNTTARGVGFFERLRVRMTSILIRVGVPGGPGRLVAAQMLSDHSRRHDSPFAHKFAATVNNLDTVGLARAARSVLGDRSDVTDALHGITAPTLVIAGAEDKALPQAPHSDDLVEHIVGARLVVLPRVAHLAPCEAPTEVAALIKEFLAPLG
;
A
#
# COMPACT_ATOMS: atom_id res chain seq x y z
N MET A 1 -1.39 18.12 4.59
CA MET A 1 -2.56 17.89 5.45
C MET A 1 -2.08 17.45 6.82
N SER A 2 -2.70 17.89 7.90
CA SER A 2 -2.33 17.51 9.28
C SER A 2 -3.10 16.26 9.68
N THR A 3 -2.41 15.20 10.13
CA THR A 3 -3.04 13.90 10.39
C THR A 3 -2.54 13.30 11.72
N ALA A 4 -3.17 12.21 12.16
CA ALA A 4 -2.74 11.41 13.32
C ALA A 4 -1.28 10.91 13.20
N LEU A 5 -0.75 10.81 11.97
CA LEU A 5 0.64 10.43 11.69
C LEU A 5 1.59 11.63 11.59
N GLY A 6 1.10 12.85 11.76
CA GLY A 6 1.78 14.09 11.48
C GLY A 6 1.42 14.64 10.09
N PRO A 7 2.14 15.68 9.61
CA PRO A 7 1.88 16.26 8.30
C PRO A 7 2.17 15.28 7.18
N LEU A 8 1.16 14.99 6.34
CA LEU A 8 1.30 14.19 5.13
C LEU A 8 1.20 15.06 3.88
N ARG A 9 2.06 14.81 2.90
CA ARG A 9 1.87 15.31 1.55
C ARG A 9 0.83 14.45 0.84
N VAL A 10 -0.16 15.12 0.26
CA VAL A 10 -1.18 14.50 -0.59
C VAL A 10 -1.21 15.25 -1.91
N GLN A 11 -1.16 14.54 -3.02
CA GLN A 11 -1.38 15.10 -4.34
C GLN A 11 -2.84 14.85 -4.72
N ASP A 12 -3.56 15.93 -4.93
CA ASP A 12 -4.97 15.93 -5.35
C ASP A 12 -5.01 16.30 -6.83
N ALA A 13 -5.50 15.41 -7.67
CA ALA A 13 -5.49 15.56 -9.12
C ALA A 13 -6.66 14.84 -9.79
N GLY A 14 -6.92 15.19 -11.05
CA GLY A 14 -8.02 14.68 -11.84
C GLY A 14 -9.27 15.59 -11.82
N PRO A 15 -10.41 15.14 -12.36
CA PRO A 15 -11.64 15.93 -12.40
C PRO A 15 -12.17 16.23 -10.99
N ALA A 16 -12.41 17.50 -10.68
CA ALA A 16 -12.81 17.94 -9.34
C ALA A 16 -14.12 17.31 -8.85
N ASP A 17 -15.07 17.11 -9.77
CA ASP A 17 -16.41 16.57 -9.47
C ASP A 17 -16.50 15.05 -9.70
N GLY A 18 -15.38 14.39 -10.02
CA GLY A 18 -15.35 12.95 -10.25
C GLY A 18 -15.41 12.13 -8.96
N PRO A 19 -15.75 10.85 -9.07
CA PRO A 19 -15.61 9.90 -7.96
C PRO A 19 -14.13 9.86 -7.50
N VAL A 20 -13.92 9.66 -6.20
CA VAL A 20 -12.58 9.80 -5.62
C VAL A 20 -11.96 8.44 -5.35
N ALA A 21 -10.69 8.29 -5.74
CA ALA A 21 -9.82 7.21 -5.31
C ALA A 21 -8.71 7.75 -4.40
N LEU A 22 -8.61 7.23 -3.18
CA LEU A 22 -7.47 7.46 -2.29
C LEU A 22 -6.46 6.34 -2.49
N LEU A 23 -5.24 6.71 -2.93
CA LEU A 23 -4.17 5.76 -3.23
C LEU A 23 -3.09 5.82 -2.16
N TRP A 24 -2.86 4.69 -1.48
CA TRP A 24 -1.84 4.56 -0.45
C TRP A 24 -0.78 3.54 -0.86
N PRO A 25 0.51 3.91 -0.88
CA PRO A 25 1.60 3.06 -1.38
C PRO A 25 2.07 2.00 -0.39
N SER A 26 3.06 1.22 -0.82
CA SER A 26 3.80 0.27 0.01
C SER A 26 4.77 0.98 0.97
N LEU A 27 5.22 0.26 1.99
CA LEU A 27 6.42 0.63 2.74
C LEU A 27 7.62 0.70 1.79
N PHE A 28 8.56 1.58 2.02
CA PHE A 28 9.73 1.88 1.17
C PHE A 28 9.45 2.63 -0.13
N SER A 29 8.21 3.06 -0.39
CA SER A 29 7.87 3.85 -1.57
C SER A 29 6.92 5.00 -1.23
N ASP A 30 6.91 6.02 -2.06
CA ASP A 30 5.95 7.11 -2.05
C ASP A 30 4.77 6.83 -2.99
N GLY A 31 3.81 7.74 -2.99
CA GLY A 31 2.63 7.62 -3.83
C GLY A 31 2.98 7.57 -5.32
N GLU A 32 3.86 8.44 -5.78
CA GLU A 32 4.25 8.51 -7.19
C GLU A 32 5.01 7.26 -7.64
N THR A 33 5.94 6.77 -6.83
CA THR A 33 6.68 5.53 -7.13
C THR A 33 5.75 4.33 -7.28
N SER A 34 4.72 4.23 -6.44
CA SER A 34 3.79 3.08 -6.46
C SER A 34 2.70 3.18 -7.51
N TRP A 35 2.18 4.40 -7.81
CA TRP A 35 0.92 4.55 -8.50
C TRP A 35 0.93 5.47 -9.73
N SER A 36 2.06 6.13 -10.07
CA SER A 36 2.09 7.11 -11.18
C SER A 36 1.57 6.57 -12.51
N THR A 37 1.81 5.29 -12.79
CA THR A 37 1.38 4.64 -14.04
C THR A 37 -0.13 4.40 -14.13
N GLN A 38 -0.85 4.41 -13.01
CA GLN A 38 -2.30 4.23 -12.94
C GLN A 38 -3.06 5.56 -13.00
N LEU A 39 -2.41 6.68 -12.64
CA LEU A 39 -3.08 7.97 -12.49
C LEU A 39 -3.70 8.49 -13.79
N ALA A 40 -2.93 8.47 -14.89
CA ALA A 40 -3.44 8.97 -16.18
C ALA A 40 -4.71 8.24 -16.60
N GLY A 41 -4.73 6.90 -16.50
CA GLY A 41 -5.91 6.11 -16.84
C GLY A 41 -7.10 6.38 -15.92
N LEU A 42 -6.88 6.60 -14.63
CA LEU A 42 -7.95 6.98 -13.70
C LEU A 42 -8.52 8.36 -14.03
N HIS A 43 -7.67 9.36 -14.31
CA HIS A 43 -8.13 10.71 -14.67
C HIS A 43 -8.88 10.73 -16.00
N GLU A 44 -8.40 10.03 -17.03
CA GLU A 44 -9.10 9.88 -18.32
C GLU A 44 -10.46 9.21 -18.15
N PHE A 45 -10.58 8.37 -17.16
CA PHE A 45 -11.82 7.68 -16.82
C PHE A 45 -12.75 8.48 -15.89
N GLY A 46 -12.37 9.71 -15.56
CA GLY A 46 -13.18 10.64 -14.79
C GLY A 46 -13.00 10.57 -13.27
N TRP A 47 -12.00 9.84 -12.77
CA TRP A 47 -11.73 9.74 -11.34
C TRP A 47 -10.78 10.85 -10.84
N ARG A 48 -11.14 11.47 -9.73
CA ARG A 48 -10.23 12.31 -8.92
C ARG A 48 -9.38 11.40 -8.03
N THR A 49 -8.10 11.71 -7.89
CA THR A 49 -7.18 10.90 -7.09
C THR A 49 -6.55 11.69 -5.95
N LEU A 50 -6.55 11.11 -4.76
CA LEU A 50 -5.78 11.58 -3.59
C LEU A 50 -4.61 10.63 -3.40
N LEU A 51 -3.43 11.05 -3.85
CA LEU A 51 -2.22 10.24 -3.81
C LEU A 51 -1.42 10.62 -2.56
N VAL A 52 -1.29 9.69 -1.63
CA VAL A 52 -0.68 9.90 -0.31
C VAL A 52 0.81 9.54 -0.33
N ASP A 53 1.64 10.41 0.22
CA ASP A 53 3.00 10.06 0.63
C ASP A 53 2.96 9.72 2.14
N PRO A 54 3.17 8.46 2.54
CA PRO A 54 3.22 8.08 3.94
C PRO A 54 4.43 8.68 4.69
N PRO A 55 4.46 8.66 6.03
CA PRO A 55 5.55 9.21 6.81
C PRO A 55 6.92 8.68 6.38
N GLY A 56 7.84 9.61 6.06
CA GLY A 56 9.21 9.30 5.66
C GLY A 56 9.40 8.96 4.19
N THR A 57 8.38 9.19 3.36
CA THR A 57 8.45 8.99 1.91
C THR A 57 8.02 10.24 1.14
N GLY A 58 8.46 10.37 -0.10
CA GLY A 58 8.10 11.48 -0.97
C GLY A 58 8.29 12.84 -0.28
N GLY A 59 7.23 13.61 -0.18
CA GLY A 59 7.23 14.93 0.47
C GLY A 59 6.80 14.94 1.94
N SER A 60 6.58 13.78 2.56
CA SER A 60 6.18 13.67 3.97
C SER A 60 7.37 13.51 4.90
N ALA A 61 7.34 14.23 6.03
CA ALA A 61 8.38 14.11 7.05
C ALA A 61 8.47 12.68 7.63
N PRO A 62 9.67 12.25 8.07
CA PRO A 62 9.83 10.97 8.75
C PRO A 62 8.97 10.85 10.01
N ALA A 63 8.49 9.64 10.30
CA ALA A 63 7.72 9.37 11.50
C ALA A 63 8.52 9.75 12.77
N SER A 64 7.98 10.65 13.57
CA SER A 64 8.60 11.09 14.85
C SER A 64 8.48 10.03 15.96
N ARG A 65 7.45 9.18 15.88
CA ARG A 65 7.15 8.08 16.80
C ARG A 65 6.69 6.83 16.05
N ARG A 66 6.52 5.73 16.74
CA ARG A 66 5.77 4.58 16.24
C ARG A 66 4.28 4.93 16.19
N PHE A 67 3.57 4.25 15.31
CA PHE A 67 2.14 4.41 15.08
C PHE A 67 1.48 3.04 14.89
N THR A 68 0.17 2.99 15.02
CA THR A 68 -0.64 1.79 14.78
C THR A 68 -1.26 1.80 13.38
N MET A 69 -1.81 0.69 12.93
CA MET A 69 -2.55 0.65 11.68
C MET A 69 -3.91 1.35 11.80
N GLU A 70 -4.46 1.40 12.99
CA GLU A 70 -5.67 2.16 13.32
C GLU A 70 -5.42 3.66 13.15
N GLU A 71 -4.31 4.19 13.68
CA GLU A 71 -3.88 5.60 13.44
C GLU A 71 -3.64 5.89 11.95
N CYS A 72 -3.18 4.88 11.16
CA CYS A 72 -3.09 5.04 9.71
C CYS A 72 -4.47 5.13 9.05
N GLY A 73 -5.44 4.34 9.51
CA GLY A 73 -6.83 4.44 9.06
C GLY A 73 -7.45 5.80 9.38
N GLU A 74 -7.24 6.30 10.61
CA GLU A 74 -7.66 7.64 11.02
C GLU A 74 -7.01 8.73 10.16
N ALA A 75 -5.71 8.60 9.85
CA ALA A 75 -5.03 9.55 8.97
C ALA A 75 -5.61 9.55 7.54
N ALA A 76 -5.99 8.39 7.02
CA ALA A 76 -6.66 8.31 5.72
C ALA A 76 -8.04 8.99 5.74
N LEU A 77 -8.81 8.82 6.81
CA LEU A 77 -10.08 9.54 6.98
C LEU A 77 -9.88 11.05 7.09
N GLN A 78 -8.87 11.51 7.82
CA GLN A 78 -8.51 12.94 7.90
C GLN A 78 -8.11 13.51 6.54
N VAL A 79 -7.41 12.72 5.69
CA VAL A 79 -7.12 13.12 4.31
C VAL A 79 -8.40 13.30 3.49
N LEU A 80 -9.40 12.41 3.63
CA LEU A 80 -10.69 12.57 2.98
C LEU A 80 -11.42 13.82 3.46
N ASP A 81 -11.44 14.06 4.78
CA ASP A 81 -12.10 15.21 5.39
C ASP A 81 -11.47 16.54 4.94
N ASP A 82 -10.13 16.65 4.98
CA ASP A 82 -9.38 17.82 4.51
C ASP A 82 -9.57 18.09 3.00
N SER A 83 -9.89 17.04 2.23
CA SER A 83 -10.18 17.12 0.79
C SER A 83 -11.66 17.34 0.46
N ALA A 84 -12.52 17.52 1.48
CA ALA A 84 -13.97 17.61 1.37
C ALA A 84 -14.60 16.41 0.63
N VAL A 85 -14.08 15.19 0.89
CA VAL A 85 -14.53 13.94 0.27
C VAL A 85 -15.31 13.11 1.28
N ASP A 86 -16.60 12.91 1.01
CA ASP A 86 -17.46 12.09 1.87
C ASP A 86 -17.15 10.60 1.75
N ARG A 87 -16.97 10.10 0.52
CA ARG A 87 -16.71 8.68 0.24
C ARG A 87 -15.67 8.52 -0.84
N ALA A 88 -14.83 7.46 -0.74
CA ALA A 88 -13.81 7.16 -1.73
C ALA A 88 -13.63 5.65 -1.97
N ALA A 89 -13.13 5.29 -3.15
CA ALA A 89 -12.50 4.01 -3.36
C ALA A 89 -11.11 4.04 -2.72
N LEU A 90 -10.77 3.01 -1.94
CA LEU A 90 -9.45 2.91 -1.32
C LEU A 90 -8.59 1.93 -2.11
N VAL A 91 -7.49 2.44 -2.65
CA VAL A 91 -6.56 1.69 -3.50
C VAL A 91 -5.25 1.56 -2.74
N GLY A 92 -4.99 0.36 -2.21
CA GLY A 92 -3.87 0.14 -1.31
C GLY A 92 -2.90 -0.93 -1.79
N LEU A 93 -1.61 -0.60 -1.84
CA LEU A 93 -0.53 -1.55 -2.06
C LEU A 93 0.13 -1.90 -0.73
N SER A 94 0.17 -3.19 -0.35
CA SER A 94 0.86 -3.66 0.86
C SER A 94 0.40 -2.91 2.12
N TRP A 95 1.22 -2.00 2.67
CA TRP A 95 0.82 -1.11 3.76
C TRP A 95 -0.48 -0.35 3.45
N GLY A 96 -0.63 0.15 2.22
CA GLY A 96 -1.87 0.78 1.78
C GLY A 96 -3.10 -0.11 1.91
N GLY A 97 -2.96 -1.40 1.67
CA GLY A 97 -4.03 -2.37 1.90
C GLY A 97 -4.36 -2.54 3.38
N PHE A 98 -3.34 -2.52 4.28
CA PHE A 98 -3.60 -2.54 5.73
C PHE A 98 -4.42 -1.32 6.17
N VAL A 99 -4.10 -0.15 5.61
CA VAL A 99 -4.84 1.10 5.86
C VAL A 99 -6.27 0.99 5.33
N ALA A 100 -6.43 0.55 4.08
CA ALA A 100 -7.74 0.41 3.44
C ALA A 100 -8.67 -0.53 4.24
N LEU A 101 -8.15 -1.66 4.71
CA LEU A 101 -8.90 -2.57 5.58
C LEU A 101 -9.32 -1.91 6.90
N ARG A 102 -8.44 -1.11 7.53
CA ARG A 102 -8.78 -0.38 8.77
C ARG A 102 -9.90 0.63 8.53
N VAL A 103 -9.80 1.43 7.47
CA VAL A 103 -10.87 2.40 7.12
C VAL A 103 -12.19 1.67 6.86
N ALA A 104 -12.17 0.56 6.12
CA ALA A 104 -13.38 -0.20 5.82
C ALA A 104 -14.04 -0.79 7.07
N LEU A 105 -13.26 -1.12 8.11
CA LEU A 105 -13.78 -1.65 9.38
C LEU A 105 -14.27 -0.56 10.33
N ILE A 106 -13.60 0.60 10.41
CA ILE A 106 -13.96 1.66 11.37
C ILE A 106 -14.99 2.66 10.81
N ALA A 107 -15.03 2.84 9.48
CA ALA A 107 -15.90 3.79 8.81
C ALA A 107 -16.41 3.24 7.45
N PRO A 108 -17.15 2.11 7.44
CA PRO A 108 -17.58 1.44 6.20
C PRO A 108 -18.39 2.36 5.28
N GLN A 109 -19.13 3.32 5.84
CA GLN A 109 -19.91 4.31 5.09
C GLN A 109 -19.03 5.27 4.26
N ARG A 110 -17.73 5.40 4.57
CA ARG A 110 -16.77 6.24 3.85
C ARG A 110 -16.12 5.53 2.64
N VAL A 111 -16.40 4.23 2.46
CA VAL A 111 -15.76 3.40 1.44
C VAL A 111 -16.75 3.03 0.34
N THR A 112 -16.39 3.35 -0.90
CA THR A 112 -17.17 2.95 -2.09
C THR A 112 -16.70 1.64 -2.69
N ALA A 113 -15.40 1.36 -2.61
CA ALA A 113 -14.76 0.13 -3.08
C ALA A 113 -13.38 -0.07 -2.44
N LEU A 114 -12.86 -1.30 -2.48
CA LEU A 114 -11.51 -1.64 -2.07
C LEU A 114 -10.73 -2.26 -3.24
N VAL A 115 -9.53 -1.74 -3.50
CA VAL A 115 -8.52 -2.41 -4.33
C VAL A 115 -7.33 -2.73 -3.43
N LEU A 116 -7.12 -4.00 -3.18
CA LEU A 116 -6.15 -4.53 -2.21
C LEU A 116 -5.04 -5.28 -2.96
N SER A 117 -3.90 -4.63 -3.18
CA SER A 117 -2.77 -5.21 -3.91
C SER A 117 -1.70 -5.71 -2.93
N ASN A 118 -1.30 -6.98 -3.06
CA ASN A 118 -0.16 -7.58 -2.33
C ASN A 118 -0.21 -7.27 -0.82
N THR A 119 -1.32 -7.55 -0.18
CA THR A 119 -1.61 -7.16 1.20
C THR A 119 -2.17 -8.31 2.03
N THR A 120 -2.45 -8.07 3.31
CA THR A 120 -2.97 -9.08 4.24
C THR A 120 -3.82 -8.44 5.34
N ALA A 121 -4.72 -9.22 5.93
CA ALA A 121 -5.41 -8.90 7.17
C ALA A 121 -4.69 -9.45 8.41
N ARG A 122 -3.75 -10.40 8.21
CA ARG A 122 -3.08 -11.11 9.30
C ARG A 122 -2.20 -10.19 10.12
N GLY A 123 -2.21 -10.41 11.42
CA GLY A 123 -1.26 -9.83 12.37
C GLY A 123 0.15 -10.43 12.21
N VAL A 124 1.03 -10.03 13.10
CA VAL A 124 2.44 -10.43 13.06
C VAL A 124 2.74 -11.41 14.20
N GLY A 125 3.28 -12.58 13.85
CA GLY A 125 3.69 -13.60 14.82
C GLY A 125 4.96 -13.22 15.60
N PHE A 126 5.22 -13.92 16.70
CA PHE A 126 6.36 -13.64 17.58
C PHE A 126 7.71 -13.67 16.85
N PHE A 127 7.98 -14.72 16.08
CA PHE A 127 9.26 -14.86 15.35
C PHE A 127 9.43 -13.80 14.26
N GLU A 128 8.34 -13.44 13.60
CA GLU A 128 8.33 -12.38 12.60
C GLU A 128 8.62 -11.01 13.24
N ARG A 129 8.01 -10.71 14.38
CA ARG A 129 8.31 -9.49 15.17
C ARG A 129 9.80 -9.42 15.54
N LEU A 130 10.38 -10.54 15.96
CA LEU A 130 11.80 -10.59 16.30
C LEU A 130 12.67 -10.32 15.06
N ARG A 131 12.34 -10.94 13.91
CA ARG A 131 13.02 -10.71 12.62
C ARG A 131 12.95 -9.25 12.21
N VAL A 132 11.76 -8.64 12.24
CA VAL A 132 11.56 -7.23 11.92
C VAL A 132 12.37 -6.32 12.86
N ARG A 133 12.39 -6.63 14.15
CA ARG A 133 13.18 -5.89 15.13
C ARG A 133 14.68 -5.93 14.82
N MET A 134 15.21 -7.11 14.50
CA MET A 134 16.63 -7.28 14.13
C MET A 134 16.96 -6.54 12.83
N THR A 135 16.11 -6.68 11.80
CA THR A 135 16.28 -5.98 10.53
C THR A 135 16.22 -4.45 10.70
N SER A 136 15.32 -3.95 11.56
CA SER A 136 15.22 -2.51 11.85
C SER A 136 16.50 -1.98 12.55
N ILE A 137 17.13 -2.78 13.39
CA ILE A 137 18.43 -2.42 14.01
C ILE A 137 19.52 -2.37 12.94
N LEU A 138 19.58 -3.36 12.05
CA LEU A 138 20.57 -3.38 10.95
C LEU A 138 20.39 -2.17 10.00
N ILE A 139 19.17 -1.80 9.67
CA ILE A 139 18.88 -0.61 8.85
C ILE A 139 19.43 0.65 9.55
N ARG A 140 19.23 0.78 10.87
CA ARG A 140 19.71 1.94 11.65
C ARG A 140 21.24 2.02 11.77
N VAL A 141 21.89 0.88 11.91
CA VAL A 141 23.38 0.81 12.02
C VAL A 141 24.03 1.05 10.65
N GLY A 142 23.29 0.82 9.59
CA GLY A 142 23.76 0.92 8.20
C GLY A 142 24.23 -0.43 7.66
N VAL A 143 23.92 -0.66 6.38
CA VAL A 143 24.39 -1.83 5.62
C VAL A 143 25.37 -1.31 4.55
N PRO A 144 26.56 -1.92 4.38
CA PRO A 144 27.47 -1.53 3.31
C PRO A 144 26.76 -1.53 1.94
N GLY A 145 26.78 -0.40 1.22
CA GLY A 145 26.08 -0.23 -0.05
C GLY A 145 24.57 0.09 0.09
N GLY A 146 24.08 0.26 1.32
CA GLY A 146 22.68 0.57 1.63
C GLY A 146 21.73 -0.64 1.58
N PRO A 147 20.52 -0.51 2.12
CA PRO A 147 19.53 -1.59 2.17
C PRO A 147 18.80 -1.85 0.84
N GLY A 148 18.89 -0.93 -0.13
CA GLY A 148 18.06 -0.93 -1.32
C GLY A 148 18.11 -2.22 -2.14
N ARG A 149 19.30 -2.80 -2.35
CA ARG A 149 19.44 -4.07 -3.06
C ARG A 149 18.76 -5.24 -2.34
N LEU A 150 18.88 -5.29 -1.01
CA LEU A 150 18.26 -6.34 -0.20
C LEU A 150 16.73 -6.22 -0.21
N VAL A 151 16.23 -4.98 -0.08
CA VAL A 151 14.79 -4.70 -0.16
C VAL A 151 14.27 -5.02 -1.56
N ALA A 152 14.95 -4.60 -2.62
CA ALA A 152 14.56 -4.91 -3.99
C ALA A 152 14.54 -6.44 -4.24
N ALA A 153 15.50 -7.19 -3.70
CA ALA A 153 15.53 -8.65 -3.83
C ALA A 153 14.34 -9.35 -3.15
N GLN A 154 13.77 -8.73 -2.11
CA GLN A 154 12.60 -9.26 -1.40
C GLN A 154 11.29 -8.83 -2.04
N MET A 155 11.26 -7.63 -2.64
CA MET A 155 10.04 -6.98 -3.12
C MET A 155 9.77 -7.21 -4.62
N LEU A 156 10.80 -7.51 -5.41
CA LEU A 156 10.68 -7.63 -6.86
C LEU A 156 10.82 -9.07 -7.33
N SER A 157 10.11 -9.39 -8.40
CA SER A 157 10.16 -10.69 -9.06
C SER A 157 11.55 -10.97 -9.63
N ASP A 158 11.85 -12.25 -9.83
CA ASP A 158 13.08 -12.66 -10.51
C ASP A 158 13.11 -12.15 -11.96
N HIS A 159 11.94 -12.00 -12.58
CA HIS A 159 11.80 -11.40 -13.90
C HIS A 159 12.27 -9.95 -13.92
N SER A 160 11.71 -9.09 -13.06
CA SER A 160 12.07 -7.66 -12.97
C SER A 160 13.54 -7.45 -12.64
N ARG A 161 14.14 -8.30 -11.80
CA ARG A 161 15.55 -8.20 -11.40
C ARG A 161 16.53 -8.66 -12.48
N ARG A 162 16.20 -9.74 -13.24
CA ARG A 162 17.07 -10.29 -14.28
C ARG A 162 17.11 -9.48 -15.55
N HIS A 163 16.06 -8.75 -15.87
CA HIS A 163 15.97 -7.91 -17.06
C HIS A 163 16.49 -6.51 -16.85
N ASP A 164 17.28 -6.28 -15.79
CA ASP A 164 17.93 -5.00 -15.48
C ASP A 164 16.96 -3.82 -15.57
N SER A 165 15.78 -4.03 -15.01
CA SER A 165 14.67 -3.09 -15.06
C SER A 165 15.09 -1.72 -14.52
N PRO A 166 14.89 -0.63 -15.29
CA PRO A 166 15.13 0.73 -14.80
C PRO A 166 14.38 1.03 -13.50
N PHE A 167 13.19 0.41 -13.33
CA PHE A 167 12.41 0.50 -12.10
C PHE A 167 13.15 -0.14 -10.92
N ALA A 168 13.75 -1.33 -11.09
CA ALA A 168 14.45 -2.02 -10.01
C ALA A 168 15.64 -1.20 -9.49
N HIS A 169 16.40 -0.58 -10.39
CA HIS A 169 17.50 0.33 -10.02
C HIS A 169 17.00 1.58 -9.32
N LYS A 170 15.97 2.23 -9.87
CA LYS A 170 15.35 3.42 -9.28
C LYS A 170 14.80 3.11 -7.88
N PHE A 171 14.09 2.00 -7.72
CA PHE A 171 13.53 1.58 -6.43
C PHE A 171 14.63 1.34 -5.39
N ALA A 172 15.69 0.60 -5.73
CA ALA A 172 16.81 0.37 -4.82
C ALA A 172 17.50 1.68 -4.41
N ALA A 173 17.68 2.62 -5.35
CA ALA A 173 18.23 3.95 -5.08
C ALA A 173 17.30 4.77 -4.16
N THR A 174 15.99 4.75 -4.40
CA THR A 174 15.00 5.41 -3.55
C THR A 174 15.10 4.90 -2.12
N VAL A 175 15.11 3.57 -1.91
CA VAL A 175 15.25 2.97 -0.58
C VAL A 175 16.55 3.38 0.12
N ASN A 176 17.66 3.50 -0.61
CA ASN A 176 18.94 3.92 -0.05
C ASN A 176 18.94 5.39 0.43
N ASN A 177 18.07 6.22 -0.13
CA ASN A 177 17.96 7.65 0.20
C ASN A 177 16.92 7.95 1.30
N LEU A 178 16.17 6.94 1.79
CA LEU A 178 15.21 7.14 2.87
C LEU A 178 15.92 7.43 4.20
N ASP A 179 15.30 8.25 5.04
CA ASP A 179 15.78 8.45 6.42
C ASP A 179 15.73 7.12 7.20
N THR A 180 16.90 6.62 7.58
CA THR A 180 17.02 5.29 8.21
C THR A 180 16.33 5.20 9.56
N VAL A 181 16.24 6.30 10.32
CA VAL A 181 15.61 6.32 11.64
C VAL A 181 14.09 6.29 11.49
N GLY A 182 13.53 7.15 10.64
CA GLY A 182 12.10 7.16 10.32
C GLY A 182 11.65 5.86 9.68
N LEU A 183 12.44 5.35 8.72
CA LEU A 183 12.19 4.07 8.06
C LEU A 183 12.15 2.90 9.06
N ALA A 184 13.11 2.84 9.99
CA ALA A 184 13.12 1.79 11.01
C ALA A 184 11.91 1.88 11.96
N ARG A 185 11.42 3.10 12.25
CA ARG A 185 10.17 3.30 13.02
C ARG A 185 8.96 2.82 12.24
N ALA A 186 8.83 3.26 10.98
CA ALA A 186 7.73 2.85 10.11
C ALA A 186 7.72 1.33 9.89
N ALA A 187 8.87 0.72 9.60
CA ALA A 187 8.98 -0.73 9.45
C ALA A 187 8.55 -1.49 10.71
N ARG A 188 8.89 -1.01 11.90
CA ARG A 188 8.42 -1.64 13.15
C ARG A 188 6.92 -1.52 13.33
N SER A 189 6.32 -0.38 13.02
CA SER A 189 4.87 -0.17 13.09
C SER A 189 4.13 -1.03 12.07
N VAL A 190 4.55 -0.98 10.82
CA VAL A 190 3.87 -1.65 9.68
C VAL A 190 4.10 -3.16 9.67
N LEU A 191 5.34 -3.60 9.90
CA LEU A 191 5.74 -5.01 9.78
C LEU A 191 5.87 -5.73 11.12
N GLY A 192 5.99 -5.01 12.23
CA GLY A 192 6.26 -5.61 13.55
C GLY A 192 5.09 -5.53 14.53
N ASP A 193 4.32 -4.46 14.49
CA ASP A 193 3.29 -4.18 15.51
C ASP A 193 1.85 -4.25 14.94
N ARG A 194 1.68 -4.73 13.68
CA ARG A 194 0.37 -4.83 13.03
C ARG A 194 -0.53 -5.84 13.73
N SER A 195 -1.73 -5.38 14.12
CA SER A 195 -2.81 -6.22 14.67
C SER A 195 -3.44 -7.11 13.59
N ASP A 196 -3.92 -8.28 13.99
CA ASP A 196 -4.73 -9.15 13.15
C ASP A 196 -6.16 -8.61 13.06
N VAL A 197 -6.75 -8.62 11.86
CA VAL A 197 -8.15 -8.24 11.63
C VAL A 197 -8.87 -9.27 10.75
N THR A 198 -8.30 -10.46 10.59
CA THR A 198 -8.87 -11.50 9.74
C THR A 198 -10.30 -11.84 10.14
N ASP A 199 -10.55 -12.01 11.42
CA ASP A 199 -11.90 -12.35 11.94
C ASP A 199 -12.93 -11.21 11.72
N ALA A 200 -12.48 -9.96 11.54
CA ALA A 200 -13.37 -8.83 11.32
C ALA A 200 -13.73 -8.60 9.83
N LEU A 201 -13.05 -9.27 8.89
CA LEU A 201 -13.21 -9.05 7.45
C LEU A 201 -14.65 -9.31 6.95
N HIS A 202 -15.40 -10.21 7.59
CA HIS A 202 -16.79 -10.49 7.23
C HIS A 202 -17.74 -9.29 7.41
N GLY A 203 -17.30 -8.27 8.16
CA GLY A 203 -18.01 -6.98 8.30
C GLY A 203 -17.78 -6.02 7.12
N ILE A 204 -16.86 -6.31 6.20
CA ILE A 204 -16.62 -5.48 5.03
C ILE A 204 -17.67 -5.78 3.96
N THR A 205 -18.44 -4.77 3.58
CA THR A 205 -19.51 -4.86 2.58
C THR A 205 -19.15 -4.16 1.26
N ALA A 206 -18.08 -3.38 1.25
CA ALA A 206 -17.65 -2.69 0.03
C ALA A 206 -17.17 -3.68 -1.04
N PRO A 207 -17.54 -3.50 -2.32
CA PRO A 207 -16.96 -4.26 -3.42
C PRO A 207 -15.44 -4.30 -3.31
N THR A 208 -14.84 -5.49 -3.46
CA THR A 208 -13.40 -5.67 -3.19
C THR A 208 -12.72 -6.43 -4.34
N LEU A 209 -11.67 -5.82 -4.88
CA LEU A 209 -10.71 -6.46 -5.79
C LEU A 209 -9.40 -6.73 -5.03
N VAL A 210 -8.96 -7.98 -5.03
CA VAL A 210 -7.66 -8.41 -4.49
C VAL A 210 -6.72 -8.73 -5.65
N ILE A 211 -5.53 -8.13 -5.65
CA ILE A 211 -4.48 -8.38 -6.65
C ILE A 211 -3.28 -8.99 -5.92
N ALA A 212 -2.78 -10.10 -6.41
CA ALA A 212 -1.61 -10.78 -5.87
C ALA A 212 -0.56 -11.04 -6.95
N GLY A 213 0.71 -10.92 -6.61
CA GLY A 213 1.80 -11.40 -7.46
C GLY A 213 2.12 -12.86 -7.17
N ALA A 214 2.24 -13.69 -8.21
CA ALA A 214 2.56 -15.11 -8.05
C ALA A 214 3.97 -15.37 -7.48
N GLU A 215 4.89 -14.39 -7.61
CA GLU A 215 6.27 -14.47 -7.09
C GLU A 215 6.46 -13.63 -5.81
N ASP A 216 5.39 -13.18 -5.15
CA ASP A 216 5.48 -12.38 -3.93
C ASP A 216 6.08 -13.19 -2.77
N LYS A 217 7.29 -12.82 -2.35
CA LYS A 217 8.02 -13.45 -1.24
C LYS A 217 7.76 -12.76 0.09
N ALA A 218 7.27 -11.52 0.05
CA ALA A 218 6.96 -10.74 1.26
C ALA A 218 5.61 -11.13 1.85
N LEU A 219 4.59 -11.23 1.00
CA LEU A 219 3.24 -11.67 1.32
C LEU A 219 2.74 -12.64 0.23
N PRO A 220 3.15 -13.92 0.27
CA PRO A 220 2.69 -14.92 -0.67
C PRO A 220 1.16 -14.99 -0.76
N GLN A 221 0.61 -15.36 -1.94
CA GLN A 221 -0.83 -15.46 -2.14
C GLN A 221 -1.49 -16.25 -1.00
N ALA A 222 -1.06 -17.48 -0.79
CA ALA A 222 -1.49 -18.27 0.36
C ALA A 222 -0.56 -18.01 1.56
N PRO A 223 -1.08 -17.69 2.74
CA PRO A 223 -2.51 -17.53 3.07
C PRO A 223 -3.06 -16.10 2.90
N HIS A 224 -2.23 -15.12 2.50
CA HIS A 224 -2.54 -13.70 2.70
C HIS A 224 -3.71 -13.21 1.84
N SER A 225 -3.62 -13.40 0.51
CA SER A 225 -4.70 -12.99 -0.40
C SER A 225 -5.88 -13.95 -0.36
N ASP A 226 -5.62 -15.23 -0.09
CA ASP A 226 -6.67 -16.24 0.03
C ASP A 226 -7.60 -15.93 1.21
N ASP A 227 -7.06 -15.54 2.37
CA ASP A 227 -7.88 -15.11 3.51
C ASP A 227 -8.77 -13.90 3.18
N LEU A 228 -8.27 -12.94 2.39
CA LEU A 228 -9.05 -11.77 2.03
C LEU A 228 -10.30 -12.17 1.22
N VAL A 229 -10.17 -13.08 0.27
CA VAL A 229 -11.30 -13.51 -0.56
C VAL A 229 -12.18 -14.55 0.13
N GLU A 230 -11.65 -15.29 1.08
CA GLU A 230 -12.43 -16.22 1.89
C GLU A 230 -13.36 -15.47 2.87
N HIS A 231 -12.89 -14.36 3.46
CA HIS A 231 -13.61 -13.68 4.54
C HIS A 231 -14.34 -12.40 4.08
N ILE A 232 -14.00 -11.79 2.95
CA ILE A 232 -14.72 -10.63 2.41
C ILE A 232 -15.72 -11.11 1.37
N VAL A 233 -17.00 -10.99 1.67
CA VAL A 233 -18.09 -11.47 0.81
C VAL A 233 -18.05 -10.78 -0.56
N GLY A 234 -17.98 -11.56 -1.62
CA GLY A 234 -17.95 -11.06 -3.00
C GLY A 234 -16.60 -10.49 -3.46
N ALA A 235 -15.52 -10.65 -2.67
CA ALA A 235 -14.19 -10.25 -3.11
C ALA A 235 -13.71 -11.10 -4.28
N ARG A 236 -13.06 -10.46 -5.26
CA ARG A 236 -12.46 -11.10 -6.45
C ARG A 236 -10.95 -11.10 -6.35
N LEU A 237 -10.30 -12.26 -6.52
CA LEU A 237 -8.84 -12.40 -6.58
C LEU A 237 -8.36 -12.48 -8.03
N VAL A 238 -7.30 -11.73 -8.33
CA VAL A 238 -6.52 -11.86 -9.57
C VAL A 238 -5.06 -12.07 -9.20
N VAL A 239 -4.48 -13.17 -9.69
CA VAL A 239 -3.06 -13.51 -9.48
C VAL A 239 -2.27 -13.24 -10.75
N LEU A 240 -1.28 -12.36 -10.66
CA LEU A 240 -0.46 -11.94 -11.80
C LEU A 240 0.80 -12.82 -11.89
N PRO A 241 1.02 -13.55 -13.00
CA PRO A 241 2.21 -14.37 -13.17
C PRO A 241 3.46 -13.50 -13.35
N ARG A 242 4.61 -13.97 -12.86
CA ARG A 242 5.91 -13.27 -12.95
C ARG A 242 5.97 -11.91 -12.28
N VAL A 243 5.05 -11.64 -11.37
CA VAL A 243 4.93 -10.43 -10.58
C VAL A 243 5.16 -10.77 -9.12
N ALA A 244 5.90 -9.94 -8.40
CA ALA A 244 6.11 -10.09 -6.96
C ALA A 244 5.30 -9.05 -6.17
N HIS A 245 5.93 -8.40 -5.17
CA HIS A 245 5.23 -7.59 -4.18
C HIS A 245 4.77 -6.22 -4.68
N LEU A 246 5.42 -5.66 -5.70
CA LEU A 246 5.10 -4.33 -6.22
C LEU A 246 4.29 -4.42 -7.52
N ALA A 247 3.16 -5.13 -7.51
CA ALA A 247 2.37 -5.41 -8.70
C ALA A 247 2.04 -4.18 -9.55
N PRO A 248 1.64 -3.01 -9.02
CA PRO A 248 1.39 -1.81 -9.82
C PRO A 248 2.61 -1.29 -10.60
N CYS A 249 3.79 -1.63 -10.12
CA CYS A 249 5.06 -1.21 -10.74
C CYS A 249 5.64 -2.26 -11.69
N GLU A 250 5.42 -3.55 -11.38
CA GLU A 250 5.96 -4.66 -12.17
C GLU A 250 5.05 -5.07 -13.34
N ALA A 251 3.74 -4.83 -13.22
CA ALA A 251 2.72 -5.09 -14.24
C ALA A 251 1.77 -3.88 -14.38
N PRO A 252 2.30 -2.69 -14.73
CA PRO A 252 1.53 -1.44 -14.67
C PRO A 252 0.30 -1.44 -15.58
N THR A 253 0.41 -1.98 -16.77
CA THR A 253 -0.69 -2.04 -17.74
C THR A 253 -1.81 -2.96 -17.28
N GLU A 254 -1.44 -4.15 -16.80
CA GLU A 254 -2.39 -5.14 -16.31
C GLU A 254 -3.12 -4.64 -15.06
N VAL A 255 -2.40 -4.05 -14.11
CA VAL A 255 -2.99 -3.49 -12.90
C VAL A 255 -3.88 -2.29 -13.22
N ALA A 256 -3.48 -1.40 -14.13
CA ALA A 256 -4.32 -0.29 -14.57
C ALA A 256 -5.64 -0.77 -15.21
N ALA A 257 -5.56 -1.80 -16.06
CA ALA A 257 -6.75 -2.40 -16.68
C ALA A 257 -7.69 -3.02 -15.63
N LEU A 258 -7.15 -3.76 -14.66
CA LEU A 258 -7.94 -4.37 -13.58
C LEU A 258 -8.64 -3.32 -12.70
N ILE A 259 -7.93 -2.27 -12.31
CA ILE A 259 -8.50 -1.18 -11.51
C ILE A 259 -9.60 -0.47 -12.31
N LYS A 260 -9.33 -0.15 -13.58
CA LYS A 260 -10.30 0.50 -14.46
C LYS A 260 -11.57 -0.34 -14.63
N GLU A 261 -11.43 -1.63 -14.97
CA GLU A 261 -12.56 -2.55 -15.13
C GLU A 261 -13.40 -2.64 -13.85
N PHE A 262 -12.71 -2.72 -12.71
CA PHE A 262 -13.36 -2.88 -11.41
C PHE A 262 -14.09 -1.61 -10.94
N LEU A 263 -13.51 -0.43 -11.17
CA LEU A 263 -14.09 0.84 -10.73
C LEU A 263 -15.11 1.42 -11.73
N ALA A 264 -15.13 0.96 -13.00
CA ALA A 264 -16.02 1.46 -14.04
C ALA A 264 -17.51 1.51 -13.66
N PRO A 265 -18.09 0.47 -13.04
CA PRO A 265 -19.52 0.48 -12.68
C PRO A 265 -19.84 1.31 -11.42
N LEU A 266 -18.82 1.89 -10.76
CA LEU A 266 -18.94 2.58 -9.47
C LEU A 266 -18.74 4.10 -9.59
N GLY A 267 -18.40 4.59 -10.79
CA GLY A 267 -18.14 6.00 -11.13
C GLY A 267 -19.32 6.74 -11.69
#